data_ca5f5007f0c759005a10f000c73991a1
#
_entry.id   ca5f5007f0c759005a10f000c73991a1
#
_cell.length_a   1.000
_cell.length_b   1.000
_cell.length_c   1.000
_cell.angle_alpha   90.00
_cell.angle_beta   90.00
_cell.angle_gamma   90.00
#
_symmetry.space_group_name_H-M   'P 1'
#
loop_
_entity.id
_entity.type
_entity.pdbx_description
1 polymer ?
#
loop_
_entity_poly.entity_id
_entity_poly.type
_entity_poly.pdbx_seq_one_letter_code
_entity_poly.pdbx_strand_id
1 'polypeptide(L)'
;MMFMKKMLHSFRRSISAMSFVWSRELRTALRDEAVLIFIVIVPLGYPLLYSFIYNNEVAHDVPVAVIDDSGTSLSRKYIRLCDATENVRVASRCADFEEARELMRRHKVYGVVHIPRDFSSNLNQGRQTHVTAFCDASSLLYYKAISLATINVSLEMNADIKLHRARNITARQDEITSAPLR
;
A
#
# COMPACT_ATOMS: atom_id res chain seq x y z
N MET A 1 -39.45 30.84 -40.08
CA MET A 1 -40.13 29.78 -39.31
C MET A 1 -40.25 28.44 -40.08
N MET A 2 -40.42 28.47 -41.41
CA MET A 2 -40.56 27.26 -42.24
C MET A 2 -39.25 26.46 -42.45
N PHE A 3 -38.09 27.11 -42.47
CA PHE A 3 -36.76 26.49 -42.66
C PHE A 3 -36.34 25.63 -41.47
N MET A 4 -36.60 26.09 -40.25
CA MET A 4 -36.29 25.42 -39.01
C MET A 4 -37.11 24.12 -38.82
N LYS A 5 -38.39 24.11 -39.23
CA LYS A 5 -39.21 22.90 -39.22
C LYS A 5 -38.75 21.84 -40.21
N LYS A 6 -38.26 22.22 -41.40
CA LYS A 6 -37.68 21.30 -42.39
C LYS A 6 -36.38 20.66 -41.88
N MET A 7 -35.54 21.46 -41.26
CA MET A 7 -34.27 21.00 -40.68
C MET A 7 -34.49 20.01 -39.50
N LEU A 8 -35.45 20.31 -38.64
CA LEU A 8 -35.82 19.45 -37.52
C LEU A 8 -36.44 18.12 -37.98
N HIS A 9 -37.22 18.14 -39.06
CA HIS A 9 -37.83 16.94 -39.64
C HIS A 9 -36.79 16.05 -40.33
N SER A 10 -35.81 16.64 -41.03
CA SER A 10 -34.66 15.93 -41.63
C SER A 10 -33.78 15.28 -40.53
N PHE A 11 -33.51 16.01 -39.45
CA PHE A 11 -32.71 15.51 -38.32
C PHE A 11 -33.39 14.31 -37.62
N ARG A 12 -34.69 14.41 -37.32
CA ARG A 12 -35.48 13.30 -36.76
C ARG A 12 -35.50 12.06 -37.66
N ARG A 13 -35.57 12.24 -38.99
CA ARG A 13 -35.55 11.16 -39.96
C ARG A 13 -34.18 10.47 -40.03
N SER A 14 -33.08 11.23 -39.92
CA SER A 14 -31.74 10.70 -39.85
C SER A 14 -31.48 9.93 -38.54
N ILE A 15 -31.98 10.42 -37.41
CA ILE A 15 -31.87 9.71 -36.13
C ILE A 15 -32.66 8.40 -36.15
N SER A 16 -33.89 8.41 -36.69
CA SER A 16 -34.70 7.19 -36.74
C SER A 16 -34.12 6.15 -37.72
N ALA A 17 -33.54 6.59 -38.85
CA ALA A 17 -32.82 5.70 -39.76
C ALA A 17 -31.56 5.10 -39.11
N MET A 18 -30.78 5.94 -38.38
CA MET A 18 -29.61 5.51 -37.68
C MET A 18 -29.91 4.54 -36.53
N SER A 19 -31.00 4.79 -35.77
CA SER A 19 -31.45 3.88 -34.70
C SER A 19 -31.95 2.55 -35.24
N PHE A 20 -32.60 2.56 -36.41
CA PHE A 20 -33.04 1.34 -37.06
C PHE A 20 -31.85 0.48 -37.54
N VAL A 21 -30.89 1.10 -38.23
CA VAL A 21 -29.66 0.40 -38.65
C VAL A 21 -28.92 -0.14 -37.44
N TRP A 22 -28.76 0.68 -36.42
CA TRP A 22 -28.02 0.31 -35.18
C TRP A 22 -28.70 -0.87 -34.48
N SER A 23 -30.02 -0.85 -34.33
CA SER A 23 -30.75 -1.94 -33.68
C SER A 23 -30.71 -3.25 -34.50
N ARG A 24 -30.68 -3.14 -35.83
CA ARG A 24 -30.51 -4.29 -36.71
C ARG A 24 -29.11 -4.89 -36.61
N GLU A 25 -28.08 -4.06 -36.70
CA GLU A 25 -26.69 -4.50 -36.57
C GLU A 25 -26.43 -5.11 -35.19
N LEU A 26 -26.92 -4.45 -34.13
CA LEU A 26 -26.79 -4.97 -32.76
C LEU A 26 -27.48 -6.32 -32.59
N ARG A 27 -28.67 -6.50 -33.18
CA ARG A 27 -29.38 -7.77 -33.12
C ARG A 27 -28.65 -8.87 -33.90
N THR A 28 -28.04 -8.52 -35.02
CA THR A 28 -27.23 -9.46 -35.83
C THR A 28 -25.98 -9.85 -35.08
N ALA A 29 -25.27 -8.88 -34.47
CA ALA A 29 -24.09 -9.12 -33.65
C ALA A 29 -24.41 -9.98 -32.41
N LEU A 30 -25.54 -9.73 -31.74
CA LEU A 30 -25.97 -10.53 -30.57
C LEU A 30 -26.52 -11.92 -30.94
N ARG A 31 -26.67 -12.24 -32.23
CA ARG A 31 -27.01 -13.59 -32.71
C ARG A 31 -25.80 -14.39 -33.18
N ASP A 32 -24.68 -13.73 -33.36
CA ASP A 32 -23.43 -14.39 -33.74
C ASP A 32 -22.76 -14.94 -32.46
N GLU A 33 -22.67 -16.27 -32.39
CA GLU A 33 -22.10 -16.97 -31.25
C GLU A 33 -20.63 -16.53 -30.97
N ALA A 34 -19.85 -16.30 -32.03
CA ALA A 34 -18.48 -15.85 -31.90
C ALA A 34 -18.39 -14.43 -31.27
N VAL A 35 -19.27 -13.52 -31.70
CA VAL A 35 -19.37 -12.17 -31.17
C VAL A 35 -19.84 -12.18 -29.72
N LEU A 36 -20.83 -13.01 -29.36
CA LEU A 36 -21.30 -13.18 -27.98
C LEU A 36 -20.19 -13.69 -27.06
N ILE A 37 -19.47 -14.71 -27.48
CA ILE A 37 -18.31 -15.25 -26.75
C ILE A 37 -17.32 -14.13 -26.50
N PHE A 38 -17.01 -13.34 -27.52
CA PHE A 38 -16.03 -12.25 -27.39
C PHE A 38 -16.50 -11.12 -26.48
N ILE A 39 -17.78 -10.71 -26.59
CA ILE A 39 -18.36 -9.64 -25.75
C ILE A 39 -18.48 -10.05 -24.28
N VAL A 40 -18.71 -11.34 -24.00
CA VAL A 40 -18.89 -11.84 -22.63
C VAL A 40 -17.58 -12.32 -22.04
N ILE A 41 -16.83 -13.17 -22.75
CA ILE A 41 -15.62 -13.80 -22.22
C ILE A 41 -14.48 -12.81 -22.06
N VAL A 42 -14.28 -11.87 -22.98
CA VAL A 42 -13.16 -10.94 -22.89
C VAL A 42 -13.30 -9.97 -21.70
N PRO A 43 -14.44 -9.28 -21.50
CA PRO A 43 -14.60 -8.38 -20.35
C PRO A 43 -14.60 -9.07 -18.99
N LEU A 44 -15.05 -10.32 -18.91
CA LEU A 44 -15.07 -11.08 -17.67
C LEU A 44 -13.79 -11.90 -17.47
N GLY A 45 -13.30 -12.53 -18.53
CA GLY A 45 -12.14 -13.39 -18.48
C GLY A 45 -10.82 -12.62 -18.32
N TYR A 46 -10.70 -11.46 -18.98
CA TYR A 46 -9.48 -10.66 -18.90
C TYR A 46 -9.18 -10.14 -17.50
N PRO A 47 -10.13 -9.54 -16.75
CA PRO A 47 -9.89 -9.13 -15.36
C PRO A 47 -9.59 -10.31 -14.44
N LEU A 48 -10.25 -11.46 -14.64
CA LEU A 48 -9.96 -12.67 -13.86
C LEU A 48 -8.57 -13.21 -14.14
N LEU A 49 -8.22 -13.32 -15.43
CA LEU A 49 -6.88 -13.74 -15.84
C LEU A 49 -5.80 -12.78 -15.33
N TYR A 50 -6.05 -11.47 -15.44
CA TYR A 50 -5.17 -10.44 -14.97
C TYR A 50 -4.98 -10.53 -13.45
N SER A 51 -6.09 -10.65 -12.71
CA SER A 51 -6.06 -10.83 -11.26
C SER A 51 -5.27 -12.08 -10.85
N PHE A 52 -5.42 -13.18 -11.58
CA PHE A 52 -4.70 -14.41 -11.29
C PHE A 52 -3.20 -14.30 -11.57
N ILE A 53 -2.82 -13.66 -12.68
CA ILE A 53 -1.41 -13.45 -13.05
C ILE A 53 -0.73 -12.47 -12.08
N TYR A 54 -1.39 -11.37 -11.74
CA TYR A 54 -0.81 -10.29 -10.93
C TYR A 54 -1.00 -10.47 -9.41
N ASN A 55 -1.79 -11.44 -8.98
CA ASN A 55 -1.96 -11.72 -7.54
C ASN A 55 -0.67 -12.26 -6.89
N ASN A 56 0.26 -12.78 -7.67
CA ASN A 56 1.56 -13.27 -7.21
C ASN A 56 2.69 -12.23 -7.27
N GLU A 57 2.40 -10.99 -7.67
CA GLU A 57 3.41 -9.92 -7.77
C GLU A 57 3.64 -9.16 -6.44
N VAL A 58 3.45 -9.80 -5.31
CA VAL A 58 3.93 -9.27 -4.03
C VAL A 58 5.32 -9.84 -3.79
N ALA A 59 6.33 -8.97 -3.75
CA ALA A 59 7.65 -9.41 -3.33
C ALA A 59 7.60 -9.78 -1.84
N HIS A 60 7.88 -11.04 -1.55
CA HIS A 60 8.01 -11.55 -0.20
C HIS A 60 9.49 -11.61 0.18
N ASP A 61 9.78 -11.49 1.48
CA ASP A 61 11.12 -11.65 2.03
C ASP A 61 12.20 -10.75 1.38
N VAL A 62 11.83 -9.52 0.98
CA VAL A 62 12.79 -8.59 0.38
C VAL A 62 13.91 -8.29 1.38
N PRO A 63 15.17 -8.61 1.07
CA PRO A 63 16.25 -8.38 2.01
C PRO A 63 16.53 -6.88 2.17
N VAL A 64 16.50 -6.41 3.42
CA VAL A 64 16.80 -5.04 3.81
C VAL A 64 17.94 -4.98 4.83
N ALA A 65 18.68 -3.89 4.80
CA ALA A 65 19.63 -3.55 5.87
C ALA A 65 18.97 -2.62 6.88
N VAL A 66 19.42 -2.65 8.11
CA VAL A 66 18.95 -1.75 9.17
C VAL A 66 20.12 -1.01 9.77
N ILE A 67 19.99 0.30 9.91
CA ILE A 67 20.90 1.18 10.66
C ILE A 67 20.14 1.64 11.90
N ASP A 68 20.58 1.21 13.07
CA ASP A 68 19.95 1.54 14.37
C ASP A 68 20.84 2.45 15.20
N ASP A 69 20.69 3.76 15.04
CA ASP A 69 21.42 4.76 15.84
C ASP A 69 20.84 4.92 17.25
N SER A 70 19.63 4.42 17.50
CA SER A 70 18.98 4.50 18.80
C SER A 70 19.50 3.45 19.81
N GLY A 71 19.74 2.22 19.34
CA GLY A 71 20.27 1.11 20.14
C GLY A 71 19.41 0.68 21.33
N THR A 72 18.11 1.02 21.36
CA THR A 72 17.21 0.85 22.51
C THR A 72 16.35 -0.40 22.42
N SER A 73 15.58 -0.68 23.49
CA SER A 73 14.60 -1.75 23.48
C SER A 73 13.46 -1.51 22.48
N LEU A 74 13.08 -0.23 22.28
CA LEU A 74 12.02 0.14 21.33
C LEU A 74 12.50 0.03 19.88
N SER A 75 13.72 0.44 19.56
CA SER A 75 14.28 0.25 18.21
C SER A 75 14.43 -1.24 17.88
N ARG A 76 14.91 -2.05 18.83
CA ARG A 76 14.97 -3.51 18.65
C ARG A 76 13.58 -4.15 18.45
N LYS A 77 12.54 -3.62 19.13
CA LYS A 77 11.16 -4.06 18.90
C LYS A 77 10.71 -3.72 17.48
N TYR A 78 10.97 -2.50 17.03
CA TYR A 78 10.66 -2.07 15.65
C TYR A 78 11.32 -2.98 14.60
N ILE A 79 12.61 -3.28 14.76
CA ILE A 79 13.38 -4.16 13.87
C ILE A 79 12.76 -5.56 13.82
N ARG A 80 12.38 -6.14 14.97
CA ARG A 80 11.74 -7.46 15.02
C ARG A 80 10.36 -7.46 14.35
N LEU A 81 9.59 -6.38 14.50
CA LEU A 81 8.32 -6.25 13.81
C LEU A 81 8.52 -6.15 12.29
N CYS A 82 9.54 -5.41 11.82
CA CYS A 82 9.88 -5.38 10.40
C CYS A 82 10.23 -6.77 9.87
N ASP A 83 11.08 -7.52 10.59
CA ASP A 83 11.50 -8.87 10.21
C ASP A 83 10.37 -9.89 10.27
N ALA A 84 9.33 -9.63 11.05
CA ALA A 84 8.15 -10.47 11.15
C ALA A 84 7.10 -10.20 10.06
N THR A 85 7.28 -9.19 9.22
CA THR A 85 6.37 -8.93 8.09
C THR A 85 6.67 -9.89 6.93
N GLU A 86 5.64 -10.24 6.17
CA GLU A 86 5.81 -11.08 4.96
C GLU A 86 6.57 -10.37 3.84
N ASN A 87 6.65 -9.06 3.88
CA ASN A 87 7.16 -8.24 2.78
C ASN A 87 8.68 -8.10 2.81
N VAL A 88 9.28 -8.03 4.01
CA VAL A 88 10.72 -7.75 4.15
C VAL A 88 11.38 -8.70 5.14
N ARG A 89 12.65 -8.96 4.91
CA ARG A 89 13.52 -9.72 5.82
C ARG A 89 14.73 -8.87 6.16
N VAL A 90 15.03 -8.74 7.45
CA VAL A 90 16.22 -8.03 7.92
C VAL A 90 17.47 -8.91 7.67
N ALA A 91 18.13 -8.68 6.54
CA ALA A 91 19.28 -9.47 6.12
C ALA A 91 20.58 -9.03 6.80
N SER A 92 20.71 -7.74 7.16
CA SER A 92 21.94 -7.19 7.72
C SER A 92 21.65 -6.03 8.64
N ARG A 93 22.52 -5.87 9.67
CA ARG A 93 22.56 -4.68 10.50
C ARG A 93 23.86 -3.98 10.21
N CYS A 94 23.79 -2.73 9.77
CA CYS A 94 24.94 -1.92 9.39
C CYS A 94 25.21 -0.85 10.45
N ALA A 95 26.47 -0.54 10.64
CA ALA A 95 26.90 0.51 11.54
C ALA A 95 26.67 1.90 10.93
N ASP A 96 26.79 2.02 9.62
CA ASP A 96 26.68 3.28 8.90
C ASP A 96 26.07 3.13 7.49
N PHE A 97 25.85 4.27 6.84
CA PHE A 97 25.30 4.32 5.49
C PHE A 97 26.25 3.80 4.42
N GLU A 98 27.55 3.88 4.61
CA GLU A 98 28.52 3.42 3.61
C GLU A 98 28.52 1.89 3.51
N GLU A 99 28.45 1.21 4.65
CA GLU A 99 28.29 -0.25 4.70
C GLU A 99 26.97 -0.68 4.02
N ALA A 100 25.87 -0.01 4.37
CA ALA A 100 24.56 -0.30 3.79
C ALA A 100 24.55 -0.05 2.26
N ARG A 101 25.16 1.03 1.80
CA ARG A 101 25.31 1.38 0.39
C ARG A 101 26.08 0.32 -0.38
N GLU A 102 27.17 -0.19 0.19
CA GLU A 102 27.96 -1.25 -0.43
C GLU A 102 27.16 -2.55 -0.56
N LEU A 103 26.34 -2.89 0.46
CA LEU A 103 25.42 -4.04 0.37
C LEU A 103 24.35 -3.85 -0.70
N MET A 104 23.80 -2.64 -0.86
CA MET A 104 22.87 -2.31 -1.95
C MET A 104 23.56 -2.42 -3.33
N ARG A 105 24.75 -1.87 -3.46
CA ARG A 105 25.52 -1.95 -4.71
C ARG A 105 25.82 -3.38 -5.15
N ARG A 106 26.01 -4.28 -4.17
CA ARG A 106 26.21 -5.71 -4.40
C ARG A 106 24.90 -6.49 -4.55
N HIS A 107 23.75 -5.84 -4.57
CA HIS A 107 22.40 -6.45 -4.62
C HIS A 107 22.15 -7.48 -3.51
N LYS A 108 22.82 -7.35 -2.37
CA LYS A 108 22.57 -8.18 -1.18
C LYS A 108 21.36 -7.72 -0.41
N VAL A 109 21.06 -6.41 -0.47
CA VAL A 109 19.88 -5.78 0.09
C VAL A 109 19.29 -4.80 -0.92
N TYR A 110 17.98 -4.60 -0.89
CA TYR A 110 17.26 -3.71 -1.82
C TYR A 110 16.73 -2.46 -1.14
N GLY A 111 16.97 -2.33 0.15
CA GLY A 111 16.66 -1.13 0.90
C GLY A 111 17.34 -1.08 2.25
N VAL A 112 17.28 0.11 2.84
CA VAL A 112 17.89 0.40 4.15
C VAL A 112 16.86 1.09 5.01
N VAL A 113 16.62 0.59 6.21
CA VAL A 113 15.75 1.20 7.22
C VAL A 113 16.63 1.86 8.26
N HIS A 114 16.54 3.18 8.37
CA HIS A 114 17.30 3.98 9.33
C HIS A 114 16.43 4.43 10.48
N ILE A 115 16.83 4.06 11.70
CA ILE A 115 16.20 4.44 12.97
C ILE A 115 17.06 5.49 13.62
N PRO A 116 16.59 6.75 13.78
CA PRO A 116 17.41 7.84 14.31
C PRO A 116 17.66 7.70 15.82
N ARG A 117 18.69 8.35 16.28
CA ARG A 117 19.15 8.31 17.68
C ARG A 117 18.08 8.73 18.69
N ASP A 118 17.27 9.71 18.34
CA ASP A 118 16.21 10.27 19.17
C ASP A 118 14.88 9.51 19.13
N PHE A 119 14.83 8.40 18.38
CA PHE A 119 13.62 7.58 18.17
C PHE A 119 12.89 7.26 19.47
N SER A 120 13.58 6.65 20.42
CA SER A 120 12.97 6.21 21.68
C SER A 120 12.68 7.35 22.65
N SER A 121 13.53 8.37 22.68
CA SER A 121 13.30 9.53 23.54
C SER A 121 12.07 10.31 23.12
N ASN A 122 11.90 10.54 21.82
CA ASN A 122 10.72 11.21 21.28
C ASN A 122 9.45 10.39 21.51
N LEU A 123 9.47 9.08 21.27
CA LEU A 123 8.34 8.19 21.54
C LEU A 123 7.92 8.21 23.02
N ASN A 124 8.88 8.15 23.95
CA ASN A 124 8.57 8.17 25.38
C ASN A 124 7.99 9.53 25.83
N GLN A 125 8.41 10.62 25.22
CA GLN A 125 7.89 11.97 25.48
C GLN A 125 6.57 12.25 24.74
N GLY A 126 6.09 11.35 23.90
CA GLY A 126 4.89 11.57 23.10
C GLY A 126 5.09 12.46 21.88
N ARG A 127 6.34 12.70 21.52
CA ARG A 127 6.69 13.44 20.32
C ARG A 127 6.69 12.54 19.09
N GLN A 128 6.47 13.15 17.95
CA GLN A 128 6.59 12.47 16.66
C GLN A 128 8.07 12.18 16.35
N THR A 129 8.34 10.99 15.83
CA THR A 129 9.64 10.60 15.30
C THR A 129 9.46 9.98 13.92
N HIS A 130 10.52 9.91 13.15
CA HIS A 130 10.50 9.39 11.79
C HIS A 130 11.50 8.26 11.65
N VAL A 131 11.06 7.16 11.07
CA VAL A 131 11.95 6.11 10.55
C VAL A 131 12.05 6.35 9.05
N THR A 132 13.26 6.35 8.52
CA THR A 132 13.50 6.62 7.10
C THR A 132 13.84 5.32 6.39
N ALA A 133 13.11 5.04 5.30
CA ALA A 133 13.41 3.92 4.42
C ALA A 133 14.04 4.45 3.13
N PHE A 134 15.24 3.96 2.80
CA PHE A 134 15.90 4.18 1.53
C PHE A 134 15.72 2.93 0.69
N CYS A 135 15.19 3.08 -0.52
CA CYS A 135 14.90 1.94 -1.39
C CYS A 135 15.55 2.15 -2.76
N ASP A 136 15.93 1.06 -3.40
CA ASP A 136 16.32 1.10 -4.79
C ASP A 136 15.08 1.35 -5.66
N ALA A 137 15.05 2.49 -6.33
CA ALA A 137 13.95 2.90 -7.21
C ALA A 137 13.94 2.14 -8.56
N SER A 138 14.93 1.29 -8.85
CA SER A 138 14.99 0.52 -10.08
C SER A 138 13.90 -0.56 -10.14
N SER A 139 13.39 -1.01 -8.97
CA SER A 139 12.29 -1.96 -8.86
C SER A 139 11.14 -1.39 -8.04
N LEU A 140 10.05 -1.07 -8.73
CA LEU A 140 8.80 -0.63 -8.10
C LEU A 140 8.27 -1.66 -7.09
N LEU A 141 8.52 -2.94 -7.35
CA LEU A 141 8.08 -4.05 -6.52
C LEU A 141 8.75 -4.04 -5.14
N TYR A 142 10.07 -3.89 -5.11
CA TYR A 142 10.84 -3.80 -3.87
C TYR A 142 10.51 -2.53 -3.10
N TYR A 143 10.40 -1.39 -3.79
CA TYR A 143 9.97 -0.14 -3.18
C TYR A 143 8.60 -0.29 -2.48
N LYS A 144 7.62 -0.91 -3.16
CA LYS A 144 6.29 -1.14 -2.61
C LYS A 144 6.33 -2.05 -1.37
N ALA A 145 7.07 -3.16 -1.43
CA ALA A 145 7.21 -4.10 -0.32
C ALA A 145 7.82 -3.43 0.92
N ILE A 146 8.94 -2.71 0.76
CA ILE A 146 9.64 -2.04 1.86
C ILE A 146 8.79 -0.91 2.45
N SER A 147 8.13 -0.12 1.60
CA SER A 147 7.25 0.96 2.04
C SER A 147 6.06 0.44 2.84
N LEU A 148 5.40 -0.61 2.36
CA LEU A 148 4.26 -1.23 3.06
C LEU A 148 4.68 -1.81 4.40
N ALA A 149 5.80 -2.54 4.46
CA ALA A 149 6.32 -3.08 5.71
C ALA A 149 6.60 -1.97 6.74
N THR A 150 7.32 -0.92 6.32
CA THR A 150 7.69 0.19 7.19
C THR A 150 6.47 0.95 7.71
N ILE A 151 5.46 1.18 6.85
CA ILE A 151 4.20 1.84 7.22
C ILE A 151 3.41 0.97 8.21
N ASN A 152 3.22 -0.31 7.91
CA ASN A 152 2.43 -1.22 8.75
C ASN A 152 3.05 -1.36 10.15
N VAL A 153 4.36 -1.56 10.23
CA VAL A 153 5.07 -1.63 11.50
C VAL A 153 4.97 -0.32 12.30
N SER A 154 5.06 0.81 11.61
CA SER A 154 4.91 2.12 12.25
C SER A 154 3.50 2.34 12.80
N LEU A 155 2.47 1.89 12.10
CA LEU A 155 1.07 1.94 12.54
C LEU A 155 0.84 1.03 13.73
N GLU A 156 1.31 -0.21 13.68
CA GLU A 156 1.21 -1.20 14.76
C GLU A 156 1.89 -0.69 16.04
N MET A 157 3.13 -0.20 15.92
CA MET A 157 3.86 0.35 17.05
C MET A 157 3.18 1.59 17.63
N ASN A 158 2.59 2.44 16.81
CA ASN A 158 1.81 3.61 17.26
C ASN A 158 0.57 3.19 18.06
N ALA A 159 -0.15 2.16 17.59
CA ALA A 159 -1.31 1.62 18.29
C ALA A 159 -0.92 1.05 19.65
N ASP A 160 0.15 0.27 19.71
CA ASP A 160 0.66 -0.34 20.95
C ASP A 160 1.08 0.73 21.98
N ILE A 161 1.80 1.75 21.55
CA ILE A 161 2.22 2.88 22.43
C ILE A 161 0.99 3.64 22.97
N LYS A 162 -0.03 3.88 22.14
CA LYS A 162 -1.27 4.54 22.57
C LYS A 162 -2.02 3.70 23.59
N LEU A 163 -2.11 2.39 23.39
CA LEU A 163 -2.76 1.47 24.34
C LEU A 163 -2.02 1.42 25.68
N HIS A 164 -0.71 1.33 25.66
CA HIS A 164 0.11 1.35 26.89
C HIS A 164 -0.06 2.66 27.67
N ARG A 165 -0.10 3.79 26.98
CA ARG A 165 -0.35 5.09 27.62
C ARG A 165 -1.74 5.18 28.22
N ALA A 166 -2.77 4.77 27.48
CA ALA A 166 -4.13 4.75 27.99
C ALA A 166 -4.25 3.90 29.27
N ARG A 167 -3.69 2.67 29.26
CA ARG A 167 -3.67 1.80 30.43
C ARG A 167 -2.97 2.44 31.64
N ASN A 168 -1.81 3.08 31.42
CA ASN A 168 -1.08 3.73 32.49
C ASN A 168 -1.83 4.94 33.09
N ILE A 169 -2.58 5.68 32.26
CA ILE A 169 -3.42 6.79 32.73
C ILE A 169 -4.58 6.25 33.57
N THR A 170 -5.26 5.20 33.11
CA THR A 170 -6.38 4.59 33.86
C THR A 170 -5.91 4.00 35.18
N ALA A 171 -4.81 3.25 35.20
CA ALA A 171 -4.24 2.69 36.41
C ALA A 171 -3.85 3.78 37.45
N ARG A 172 -3.27 4.89 36.98
CA ARG A 172 -2.95 6.03 37.85
C ARG A 172 -4.20 6.72 38.40
N GLN A 173 -5.26 6.80 37.63
CA GLN A 173 -6.54 7.38 38.03
C GLN A 173 -7.24 6.54 39.08
N ASP A 174 -7.21 5.21 38.95
CA ASP A 174 -7.72 4.26 39.92
C ASP A 174 -6.95 4.34 41.25
N GLU A 175 -5.63 4.48 41.21
CA GLU A 175 -4.77 4.67 42.38
C GLU A 175 -5.09 5.97 43.14
N ILE A 176 -5.32 7.07 42.43
CA ILE A 176 -5.72 8.36 43.03
C ILE A 176 -7.12 8.26 43.67
N THR A 177 -8.04 7.56 42.99
CA THR A 177 -9.43 7.43 43.48
C THR A 177 -9.54 6.50 44.68
N SER A 178 -8.66 5.51 44.78
CA SER A 178 -8.62 4.53 45.91
C SER A 178 -7.80 5.01 47.12
N ALA A 179 -7.08 6.14 47.02
CA ALA A 179 -6.31 6.67 48.10
C ALA A 179 -7.22 7.14 49.26
N PRO A 180 -7.06 6.65 50.49
CA PRO A 180 -7.88 7.09 51.62
C PRO A 180 -7.64 8.56 51.91
N LEU A 181 -8.73 9.35 51.97
CA LEU A 181 -8.69 10.74 52.43
C LEU A 181 -8.13 10.77 53.87
N ARG A 182 -6.95 11.29 54.05
CA ARG A 182 -6.37 11.62 55.34
C ARG A 182 -6.77 13.03 55.80
#